data_38700ce50ec20478c7e2e4440968821c
#
_entry.id   38700ce50ec20478c7e2e4440968821c
#
_cell.length_a   1.000
_cell.length_b   1.000
_cell.length_c   1.000
_cell.angle_alpha   90.00
_cell.angle_beta   90.00
_cell.angle_gamma   90.00
#
_symmetry.space_group_name_H-M   'P 1'
#
loop_
_entity.id
_entity.type
_entity.pdbx_description
1 polymer ?
#
loop_
_entity_poly.entity_id
_entity_poly.type
_entity_poly.pdbx_seq_one_letter_code
_entity_poly.pdbx_strand_id
1 'polypeptide(L)'
;RVAESRAVGPTLGQDSVRKSINAGVIGLLVVILFMLLYYRLPGVLADFALIIYALLVFGLFKLIPVTLTLPGIAGFVLSVGMAVDANVLIFERMKEELRGGRNLRAAIDTGFARAWPSIRDSNASTLITCLILFWFGSNFGASIVKGFALTLAIGVLVSLFTAITVTRTFLHLVMNNMDLSRNHWWFGV
;
A
#
# COMPACT_ATOMS: atom_id res chain seq x y z
N ARG A 1 -17.25 13.87 -33.62
CA ARG A 1 -16.42 12.73 -33.17
C ARG A 1 -17.28 11.93 -32.23
N VAL A 2 -17.70 10.73 -32.61
CA VAL A 2 -18.51 9.83 -31.79
C VAL A 2 -17.55 9.26 -30.71
N ALA A 3 -17.68 9.73 -29.48
CA ALA A 3 -17.06 9.07 -28.34
C ALA A 3 -17.77 7.73 -28.15
N GLU A 4 -17.01 6.64 -28.11
CA GLU A 4 -17.53 5.29 -27.91
C GLU A 4 -18.20 5.22 -26.54
N SER A 5 -19.52 5.32 -26.47
CA SER A 5 -20.28 5.17 -25.24
C SER A 5 -20.58 3.69 -25.02
N ARG A 6 -19.78 3.01 -24.22
CA ARG A 6 -20.13 1.67 -23.74
C ARG A 6 -21.12 1.81 -22.58
N ALA A 7 -22.40 1.72 -22.90
CA ALA A 7 -23.45 1.62 -21.90
C ALA A 7 -23.48 0.20 -21.33
N VAL A 8 -22.90 0.02 -20.14
CA VAL A 8 -23.08 -1.21 -19.36
C VAL A 8 -24.42 -1.11 -18.65
N GLY A 9 -25.28 -2.13 -18.76
CA GLY A 9 -26.57 -2.14 -18.08
C GLY A 9 -26.39 -1.94 -16.55
N PRO A 10 -27.28 -1.21 -15.86
CA PRO A 10 -27.11 -0.86 -14.43
C PRO A 10 -26.91 -2.07 -13.52
N THR A 11 -27.54 -3.18 -13.79
CA THR A 11 -27.43 -4.43 -13.03
C THR A 11 -26.08 -5.11 -13.18
N LEU A 12 -25.50 -5.13 -14.38
CA LEU A 12 -24.17 -5.68 -14.65
C LEU A 12 -23.07 -4.83 -14.02
N GLY A 13 -23.24 -3.50 -14.02
CA GLY A 13 -22.30 -2.59 -13.35
C GLY A 13 -22.28 -2.81 -11.85
N GLN A 14 -23.44 -2.91 -11.19
CA GLN A 14 -23.54 -3.16 -9.75
C GLN A 14 -22.95 -4.52 -9.34
N ASP A 15 -23.24 -5.58 -10.10
CA ASP A 15 -22.69 -6.92 -9.82
C ASP A 15 -21.15 -6.93 -9.94
N SER A 16 -20.61 -6.26 -10.95
CA SER A 16 -19.16 -6.14 -11.15
C SER A 16 -18.48 -5.36 -10.00
N VAL A 17 -19.08 -4.27 -9.55
CA VAL A 17 -18.57 -3.49 -8.39
C VAL A 17 -18.59 -4.35 -7.13
N ARG A 18 -19.69 -5.05 -6.86
CA ARG A 18 -19.82 -5.93 -5.70
C ARG A 18 -18.78 -7.05 -5.71
N LYS A 19 -18.57 -7.70 -6.85
CA LYS A 19 -17.54 -8.73 -7.02
C LYS A 19 -16.13 -8.17 -6.80
N SER A 20 -15.84 -6.99 -7.31
CA SER A 20 -14.54 -6.32 -7.13
C SER A 20 -14.28 -5.95 -5.67
N ILE A 21 -15.28 -5.43 -4.96
CA ILE A 21 -15.18 -5.13 -3.53
C ILE A 21 -14.95 -6.43 -2.73
N ASN A 22 -15.72 -7.48 -2.99
CA ASN A 22 -15.55 -8.76 -2.30
C ASN A 22 -14.16 -9.35 -2.54
N ALA A 23 -13.67 -9.33 -3.77
CA ALA A 23 -12.32 -9.79 -4.09
C ALA A 23 -11.25 -8.95 -3.37
N GLY A 24 -11.41 -7.62 -3.31
CA GLY A 24 -10.52 -6.73 -2.57
C GLY A 24 -10.51 -7.00 -1.07
N VAL A 25 -11.68 -7.23 -0.46
CA VAL A 25 -11.80 -7.59 0.97
C VAL A 25 -11.13 -8.94 1.25
N ILE A 26 -11.37 -9.95 0.42
CA ILE A 26 -10.74 -11.27 0.59
C ILE A 26 -9.21 -11.14 0.47
N GLY A 27 -8.73 -10.43 -0.56
CA GLY A 27 -7.30 -10.19 -0.74
C GLY A 27 -6.67 -9.46 0.45
N LEU A 28 -7.36 -8.42 0.98
CA LEU A 28 -6.91 -7.70 2.17
C LEU A 28 -6.84 -8.61 3.41
N LEU A 29 -7.85 -9.44 3.64
CA LEU A 29 -7.85 -10.38 4.77
C LEU A 29 -6.70 -11.40 4.68
N VAL A 30 -6.42 -11.92 3.49
CA VAL A 30 -5.29 -12.83 3.26
C VAL A 30 -3.96 -12.13 3.56
N VAL A 31 -3.80 -10.90 3.13
CA VAL A 31 -2.59 -10.09 3.40
C VAL A 31 -2.43 -9.81 4.89
N ILE A 32 -3.47 -9.37 5.58
CA ILE A 32 -3.46 -9.14 7.03
C ILE A 32 -3.06 -10.44 7.76
N LEU A 33 -3.69 -11.55 7.43
CA LEU A 33 -3.37 -12.84 8.04
C LEU A 33 -1.91 -13.25 7.80
N PHE A 34 -1.42 -13.08 6.58
CA PHE A 34 -0.02 -13.34 6.25
C PHE A 34 0.93 -12.47 7.08
N MET A 35 0.67 -11.16 7.19
CA MET A 35 1.48 -10.22 7.96
C MET A 35 1.51 -10.59 9.44
N LEU A 36 0.36 -10.95 10.03
CA LEU A 36 0.26 -11.39 11.42
C LEU A 36 1.05 -12.68 11.69
N LEU A 37 0.93 -13.68 10.82
CA LEU A 37 1.54 -14.98 11.00
C LEU A 37 3.05 -14.97 10.76
N TYR A 38 3.49 -14.26 9.71
CA TYR A 38 4.89 -14.28 9.28
C TYR A 38 5.75 -13.23 9.98
N TYR A 39 5.24 -11.99 10.13
CA TYR A 39 5.98 -10.89 10.74
C TYR A 39 5.63 -10.63 12.20
N ARG A 40 4.61 -11.29 12.73
CA ARG A 40 4.19 -11.18 14.13
C ARG A 40 4.00 -9.73 14.55
N LEU A 41 4.78 -9.23 15.53
CA LEU A 41 4.65 -7.88 16.07
C LEU A 41 4.82 -6.78 14.99
N PRO A 42 5.88 -6.75 14.18
CA PRO A 42 5.95 -5.82 13.04
C PRO A 42 4.76 -5.93 12.09
N GLY A 43 4.24 -7.15 11.86
CA GLY A 43 3.05 -7.38 11.05
C GLY A 43 1.81 -6.70 11.62
N VAL A 44 1.56 -6.84 12.92
CA VAL A 44 0.45 -6.13 13.61
C VAL A 44 0.57 -4.61 13.39
N LEU A 45 1.77 -4.06 13.56
CA LEU A 45 1.99 -2.62 13.38
C LEU A 45 1.79 -2.16 11.93
N ALA A 46 2.18 -3.00 10.96
CA ALA A 46 1.93 -2.73 9.55
C ALA A 46 0.44 -2.81 9.20
N ASP A 47 -0.31 -3.72 9.81
CA ASP A 47 -1.77 -3.80 9.62
C ASP A 47 -2.47 -2.56 10.17
N PHE A 48 -2.05 -2.03 11.31
CA PHE A 48 -2.53 -0.73 11.80
C PHE A 48 -2.15 0.41 10.85
N ALA A 49 -0.93 0.42 10.32
CA ALA A 49 -0.51 1.41 9.33
C ALA A 49 -1.33 1.28 8.03
N LEU A 50 -1.73 0.07 7.63
CA LEU A 50 -2.60 -0.18 6.48
C LEU A 50 -4.02 0.35 6.69
N ILE A 51 -4.57 0.28 7.91
CA ILE A 51 -5.84 0.92 8.24
C ILE A 51 -5.74 2.44 8.08
N ILE A 52 -4.67 3.05 8.61
CA ILE A 52 -4.43 4.49 8.46
C ILE A 52 -4.26 4.85 6.98
N TYR A 53 -3.53 4.05 6.21
CA TYR A 53 -3.40 4.18 4.76
C TYR A 53 -4.77 4.22 4.08
N ALA A 54 -5.64 3.25 4.36
CA ALA A 54 -6.97 3.17 3.76
C ALA A 54 -7.81 4.43 4.10
N LEU A 55 -7.79 4.86 5.37
CA LEU A 55 -8.50 6.08 5.81
C LEU A 55 -7.99 7.32 5.07
N LEU A 56 -6.67 7.48 4.92
CA LEU A 56 -6.06 8.60 4.19
C LEU A 56 -6.43 8.59 2.71
N VAL A 57 -6.37 7.42 2.06
CA VAL A 57 -6.72 7.30 0.63
C VAL A 57 -8.20 7.63 0.41
N PHE A 58 -9.11 7.08 1.22
CA PHE A 58 -10.53 7.41 1.12
C PHE A 58 -10.82 8.88 1.43
N GLY A 59 -10.11 9.47 2.41
CA GLY A 59 -10.18 10.89 2.70
C GLY A 59 -9.76 11.74 1.50
N LEU A 60 -8.66 11.38 0.83
CA LEU A 60 -8.19 12.05 -0.38
C LEU A 60 -9.15 11.87 -1.56
N PHE A 61 -9.74 10.68 -1.75
CA PHE A 61 -10.74 10.47 -2.80
C PHE A 61 -12.00 11.31 -2.60
N LYS A 62 -12.35 11.63 -1.35
CA LYS A 62 -13.47 12.51 -1.03
C LYS A 62 -13.11 13.99 -1.19
N LEU A 63 -11.87 14.35 -0.88
CA LEU A 63 -11.37 15.73 -0.99
C LEU A 63 -11.13 16.11 -2.46
N ILE A 64 -10.50 15.22 -3.22
CA ILE A 64 -10.32 15.33 -4.66
C ILE A 64 -11.47 14.53 -5.27
N PRO A 65 -12.49 15.16 -5.91
CA PRO A 65 -13.68 14.42 -6.36
C PRO A 65 -13.33 13.39 -7.44
N VAL A 66 -12.76 12.26 -6.98
CA VAL A 66 -12.36 11.13 -7.83
C VAL A 66 -13.58 10.26 -8.08
N THR A 67 -13.98 10.12 -9.33
CA THR A 67 -15.02 9.17 -9.71
C THR A 67 -14.47 7.75 -9.61
N LEU A 68 -14.96 6.98 -8.63
CA LEU A 68 -14.58 5.57 -8.46
C LEU A 68 -15.25 4.73 -9.55
N THR A 69 -14.56 4.55 -10.66
CA THR A 69 -14.91 3.60 -11.71
C THR A 69 -14.41 2.20 -11.35
N LEU A 70 -14.88 1.14 -12.03
CA LEU A 70 -14.37 -0.22 -11.86
C LEU A 70 -12.84 -0.31 -11.96
N PRO A 71 -12.18 0.28 -12.97
CA PRO A 71 -10.74 0.35 -13.02
C PRO A 71 -10.11 1.18 -11.90
N GLY A 72 -10.81 2.21 -11.42
CA GLY A 72 -10.37 2.98 -10.25
C GLY A 72 -10.33 2.13 -8.98
N ILE A 73 -11.33 1.27 -8.78
CA ILE A 73 -11.32 0.29 -7.67
C ILE A 73 -10.14 -0.68 -7.83
N ALA A 74 -9.87 -1.17 -9.03
CA ALA A 74 -8.73 -2.04 -9.30
C ALA A 74 -7.39 -1.33 -9.00
N GLY A 75 -7.23 -0.06 -9.36
CA GLY A 75 -6.06 0.76 -9.03
C GLY A 75 -5.87 0.93 -7.53
N PHE A 76 -6.97 1.16 -6.79
CA PHE A 76 -6.93 1.21 -5.33
C PHE A 76 -6.50 -0.13 -4.72
N VAL A 77 -7.11 -1.25 -5.11
CA VAL A 77 -6.76 -2.59 -4.60
C VAL A 77 -5.29 -2.93 -4.90
N LEU A 78 -4.80 -2.59 -6.09
CA LEU A 78 -3.39 -2.76 -6.43
C LEU A 78 -2.48 -1.92 -5.54
N SER A 79 -2.85 -0.67 -5.25
CA SER A 79 -2.06 0.20 -4.38
C SER A 79 -1.99 -0.29 -2.92
N VAL A 80 -3.03 -0.98 -2.43
CA VAL A 80 -3.01 -1.68 -1.13
C VAL A 80 -1.91 -2.74 -1.10
N GLY A 81 -1.80 -3.55 -2.15
CA GLY A 81 -0.72 -4.55 -2.28
C GLY A 81 0.66 -3.92 -2.22
N MET A 82 0.87 -2.81 -2.94
CA MET A 82 2.15 -2.09 -2.93
C MET A 82 2.46 -1.42 -1.58
N ALA A 83 1.44 -1.00 -0.83
CA ALA A 83 1.62 -0.46 0.51
C ALA A 83 2.18 -1.52 1.48
N VAL A 84 1.70 -2.76 1.35
CA VAL A 84 2.20 -3.89 2.16
C VAL A 84 3.60 -4.30 1.71
N ASP A 85 3.88 -4.32 0.41
CA ASP A 85 5.19 -4.69 -0.14
C ASP A 85 6.33 -3.82 0.40
N ALA A 86 6.10 -2.50 0.55
CA ALA A 86 7.05 -1.60 1.17
C ALA A 86 7.37 -2.00 2.63
N ASN A 87 6.35 -2.37 3.42
CA ASN A 87 6.53 -2.81 4.80
C ASN A 87 7.27 -4.16 4.87
N VAL A 88 6.95 -5.10 3.98
CA VAL A 88 7.63 -6.40 3.87
C VAL A 88 9.11 -6.19 3.61
N LEU A 89 9.49 -5.35 2.66
CA LEU A 89 10.88 -5.07 2.34
C LEU A 89 11.64 -4.46 3.54
N ILE A 90 11.02 -3.53 4.26
CA ILE A 90 11.60 -2.93 5.48
C ILE A 90 11.83 -4.02 6.54
N PHE A 91 10.84 -4.88 6.77
CA PHE A 91 10.94 -5.92 7.80
C PHE A 91 11.97 -6.99 7.47
N GLU A 92 12.11 -7.38 6.21
CA GLU A 92 13.16 -8.32 5.80
C GLU A 92 14.56 -7.71 6.01
N ARG A 93 14.76 -6.44 5.65
CA ARG A 93 16.04 -5.76 5.94
C ARG A 93 16.30 -5.63 7.44
N MET A 94 15.28 -5.35 8.23
CA MET A 94 15.39 -5.32 9.70
C MET A 94 15.76 -6.70 10.26
N LYS A 95 15.15 -7.79 9.77
CA LYS A 95 15.49 -9.16 10.17
C LYS A 95 16.93 -9.54 9.81
N GLU A 96 17.41 -9.15 8.63
CA GLU A 96 18.80 -9.35 8.21
C GLU A 96 19.77 -8.72 9.23
N GLU A 97 19.49 -7.47 9.65
CA GLU A 97 20.33 -6.76 10.62
C GLU A 97 20.27 -7.39 12.04
N LEU A 98 19.09 -7.87 12.45
CA LEU A 98 18.94 -8.59 13.73
C LEU A 98 19.71 -9.91 13.72
N ARG A 99 19.65 -10.67 12.63
CA ARG A 99 20.45 -11.91 12.46
C ARG A 99 21.94 -11.64 12.42
N GLY A 100 22.35 -10.45 11.97
CA GLY A 100 23.73 -9.96 12.02
C GLY A 100 24.22 -9.55 13.41
N GLY A 101 23.37 -9.69 14.46
CA GLY A 101 23.73 -9.38 15.85
C GLY A 101 23.60 -7.91 16.23
N ARG A 102 22.97 -7.08 15.42
CA ARG A 102 22.70 -5.68 15.78
C ARG A 102 21.61 -5.59 16.83
N ASN A 103 21.69 -4.57 17.68
CA ASN A 103 20.60 -4.29 18.60
C ASN A 103 19.35 -3.83 17.85
N LEU A 104 18.18 -4.05 18.45
CA LEU A 104 16.88 -3.83 17.81
C LEU A 104 16.72 -2.40 17.26
N ARG A 105 17.16 -1.38 17.97
CA ARG A 105 17.07 0.02 17.55
C ARG A 105 17.88 0.29 16.28
N ALA A 106 19.14 -0.16 16.28
CA ALA A 106 20.00 -0.03 15.12
C ALA A 106 19.49 -0.86 13.93
N ALA A 107 18.92 -2.04 14.19
CA ALA A 107 18.34 -2.89 13.13
C ALA A 107 17.14 -2.24 12.46
N ILE A 108 16.25 -1.57 13.21
CA ILE A 108 15.13 -0.80 12.65
C ILE A 108 15.67 0.34 11.77
N ASP A 109 16.52 1.22 12.31
CA ASP A 109 17.01 2.37 11.57
C ASP A 109 17.80 1.99 10.33
N THR A 110 18.67 0.97 10.43
CA THR A 110 19.43 0.46 9.28
C THR A 110 18.53 -0.25 8.28
N GLY A 111 17.54 -1.03 8.74
CA GLY A 111 16.56 -1.69 7.90
C GLY A 111 15.80 -0.70 7.02
N PHE A 112 15.29 0.39 7.62
CA PHE A 112 14.65 1.49 6.89
C PHE A 112 15.61 2.15 5.89
N ALA A 113 16.82 2.49 6.32
CA ALA A 113 17.81 3.13 5.44
C ALA A 113 18.19 2.26 4.23
N ARG A 114 18.32 0.94 4.43
CA ARG A 114 18.65 -0.01 3.36
C ARG A 114 17.47 -0.33 2.43
N ALA A 115 16.25 -0.33 2.95
CA ALA A 115 15.05 -0.57 2.15
C ALA A 115 14.66 0.66 1.30
N TRP A 116 14.91 1.86 1.81
CA TRP A 116 14.46 3.11 1.21
C TRP A 116 14.79 3.30 -0.27
N PRO A 117 16.03 3.08 -0.77
CA PRO A 117 16.33 3.26 -2.17
C PRO A 117 15.46 2.38 -3.08
N SER A 118 15.28 1.11 -2.72
CA SER A 118 14.45 0.18 -3.51
C SER A 118 12.98 0.58 -3.50
N ILE A 119 12.44 0.97 -2.34
CA ILE A 119 11.05 1.43 -2.21
C ILE A 119 10.83 2.70 -3.03
N ARG A 120 11.73 3.67 -2.95
CA ARG A 120 11.67 4.90 -3.72
C ARG A 120 11.69 4.64 -5.23
N ASP A 121 12.61 3.81 -5.69
CA ASP A 121 12.85 3.60 -7.11
C ASP A 121 11.70 2.79 -7.75
N SER A 122 11.17 1.77 -7.06
CA SER A 122 10.01 1.01 -7.53
C SER A 122 8.74 1.88 -7.59
N ASN A 123 8.48 2.66 -6.55
CA ASN A 123 7.32 3.56 -6.53
C ASN A 123 7.46 4.72 -7.52
N ALA A 124 8.68 5.24 -7.73
CA ALA A 124 8.94 6.25 -8.77
C ALA A 124 8.60 5.71 -10.17
N SER A 125 9.01 4.48 -10.49
CA SER A 125 8.64 3.83 -11.76
C SER A 125 7.13 3.69 -11.92
N THR A 126 6.42 3.32 -10.85
CA THR A 126 4.96 3.24 -10.86
C THR A 126 4.32 4.61 -11.07
N LEU A 127 4.80 5.65 -10.39
CA LEU A 127 4.30 7.02 -10.56
C LEU A 127 4.53 7.56 -11.98
N ILE A 128 5.68 7.28 -12.59
CA ILE A 128 5.95 7.62 -13.98
C ILE A 128 4.96 6.92 -14.91
N THR A 129 4.72 5.63 -14.69
CA THR A 129 3.71 4.86 -15.45
C THR A 129 2.32 5.47 -15.28
N CYS A 130 1.92 5.82 -14.06
CA CYS A 130 0.63 6.48 -13.80
C CYS A 130 0.53 7.83 -14.51
N LEU A 131 1.60 8.62 -14.54
CA LEU A 131 1.64 9.90 -15.25
C LEU A 131 1.41 9.73 -16.75
N ILE A 132 2.10 8.76 -17.36
CA ILE A 132 1.96 8.43 -18.79
C ILE A 132 0.53 7.97 -19.09
N LEU A 133 -0.01 7.05 -18.28
CA LEU A 133 -1.38 6.55 -18.44
C LEU A 133 -2.43 7.65 -18.26
N PHE A 134 -2.24 8.53 -17.29
CA PHE A 134 -3.12 9.66 -17.05
C PHE A 134 -3.09 10.66 -18.20
N TRP A 135 -1.90 10.99 -18.71
CA TRP A 135 -1.73 11.85 -19.88
C TRP A 135 -2.39 11.26 -21.13
N PHE A 136 -2.12 9.98 -21.39
CA PHE A 136 -2.74 9.25 -22.51
C PHE A 136 -4.28 9.22 -22.39
N GLY A 137 -4.79 8.83 -21.20
CA GLY A 137 -6.23 8.77 -20.94
C GLY A 137 -6.92 10.13 -21.12
N SER A 138 -6.22 11.21 -20.76
CA SER A 138 -6.75 12.58 -20.91
C SER A 138 -6.78 13.06 -22.36
N ASN A 139 -5.76 12.72 -23.17
CA ASN A 139 -5.67 13.19 -24.56
C ASN A 139 -6.49 12.35 -25.54
N PHE A 140 -6.63 11.05 -25.30
CA PHE A 140 -7.32 10.11 -26.19
C PHE A 140 -8.74 9.75 -25.73
N GLY A 141 -9.25 10.40 -24.67
CA GLY A 141 -10.60 10.18 -24.18
C GLY A 141 -10.81 8.83 -23.47
N ALA A 142 -9.74 8.13 -23.13
CA ALA A 142 -9.78 6.84 -22.44
C ALA A 142 -10.00 7.04 -20.93
N SER A 143 -11.21 7.44 -20.53
CA SER A 143 -11.59 7.73 -19.15
C SER A 143 -11.34 6.56 -18.18
N ILE A 144 -11.43 5.34 -18.68
CA ILE A 144 -11.15 4.10 -17.95
C ILE A 144 -9.70 4.07 -17.45
N VAL A 145 -8.73 4.32 -18.34
CA VAL A 145 -7.30 4.33 -18.04
C VAL A 145 -6.94 5.49 -17.11
N LYS A 146 -7.55 6.64 -17.33
CA LYS A 146 -7.36 7.83 -16.48
C LYS A 146 -7.79 7.59 -15.05
N GLY A 147 -8.95 6.97 -14.82
CA GLY A 147 -9.45 6.65 -13.49
C GLY A 147 -8.52 5.69 -12.73
N PHE A 148 -8.09 4.62 -13.39
CA PHE A 148 -7.10 3.68 -12.85
C PHE A 148 -5.79 4.38 -12.46
N ALA A 149 -5.21 5.15 -13.36
CA ALA A 149 -3.93 5.81 -13.14
C ALA A 149 -3.98 6.81 -11.97
N LEU A 150 -5.08 7.57 -11.85
CA LEU A 150 -5.25 8.53 -10.77
C LEU A 150 -5.37 7.87 -9.40
N THR A 151 -6.22 6.83 -9.28
CA THR A 151 -6.40 6.13 -8.00
C THR A 151 -5.14 5.40 -7.58
N LEU A 152 -4.44 4.78 -8.53
CA LEU A 152 -3.16 4.13 -8.28
C LEU A 152 -2.09 5.12 -7.82
N ALA A 153 -1.96 6.27 -8.50
CA ALA A 153 -0.97 7.29 -8.13
C ALA A 153 -1.20 7.84 -6.72
N ILE A 154 -2.45 8.16 -6.36
CA ILE A 154 -2.82 8.61 -5.01
C ILE A 154 -2.46 7.53 -3.99
N GLY A 155 -2.84 6.28 -4.24
CA GLY A 155 -2.52 5.16 -3.37
C GLY A 155 -1.02 4.99 -3.15
N VAL A 156 -0.21 5.05 -4.20
CA VAL A 156 1.25 4.94 -4.11
C VAL A 156 1.87 6.08 -3.31
N LEU A 157 1.43 7.31 -3.49
CA LEU A 157 1.92 8.44 -2.71
C LEU A 157 1.60 8.30 -1.22
N VAL A 158 0.38 7.88 -0.89
CA VAL A 158 -0.03 7.64 0.49
C VAL A 158 0.72 6.45 1.08
N SER A 159 0.96 5.38 0.31
CA SER A 159 1.70 4.22 0.78
C SER A 159 3.14 4.55 1.16
N LEU A 160 3.83 5.38 0.37
CA LEU A 160 5.15 5.90 0.70
C LEU A 160 5.15 6.65 2.04
N PHE A 161 4.18 7.52 2.22
CA PHE A 161 4.05 8.27 3.48
C PHE A 161 3.80 7.35 4.67
N THR A 162 2.86 6.40 4.56
CA THR A 162 2.51 5.52 5.67
C THR A 162 3.63 4.52 5.99
N ALA A 163 4.30 3.96 5.01
CA ALA A 163 5.40 3.04 5.24
C ALA A 163 6.58 3.73 5.97
N ILE A 164 6.94 4.95 5.56
CA ILE A 164 8.10 5.65 6.11
C ILE A 164 7.78 6.32 7.44
N THR A 165 6.61 6.95 7.54
CA THR A 165 6.26 7.78 8.71
C THR A 165 5.50 6.96 9.74
N VAL A 166 4.39 6.34 9.35
CA VAL A 166 3.49 5.67 10.29
C VAL A 166 4.11 4.39 10.83
N THR A 167 4.55 3.49 9.94
CA THR A 167 5.13 2.20 10.36
C THR A 167 6.42 2.41 11.17
N ARG A 168 7.28 3.33 10.76
CA ARG A 168 8.50 3.65 11.51
C ARG A 168 8.19 4.20 12.89
N THR A 169 7.24 5.13 12.99
CA THR A 169 6.82 5.71 14.27
C THR A 169 6.25 4.64 15.19
N PHE A 170 5.41 3.74 14.69
CA PHE A 170 4.86 2.64 15.49
C PHE A 170 5.95 1.70 16.01
N LEU A 171 6.91 1.32 15.17
CA LEU A 171 8.03 0.48 15.60
C LEU A 171 8.84 1.15 16.71
N HIS A 172 9.19 2.43 16.57
CA HIS A 172 9.92 3.16 17.61
C HIS A 172 9.10 3.34 18.89
N LEU A 173 7.80 3.58 18.78
CA LEU A 173 6.92 3.77 19.93
C LEU A 173 6.79 2.48 20.76
N VAL A 174 6.60 1.35 20.09
CA VAL A 174 6.53 0.04 20.76
C VAL A 174 7.86 -0.31 21.41
N MET A 175 8.98 -0.02 20.74
CA MET A 175 10.31 -0.29 21.27
C MET A 175 10.66 0.58 22.47
N ASN A 176 10.20 1.83 22.51
CA ASN A 176 10.45 2.71 23.66
C ASN A 176 9.62 2.33 24.90
N ASN A 177 8.45 1.70 24.69
CA ASN A 177 7.53 1.36 25.77
C ASN A 177 7.64 -0.10 26.26
N MET A 178 8.27 -0.98 25.47
CA MET A 178 8.39 -2.40 25.78
C MET A 178 9.87 -2.82 25.71
N ASP A 179 10.37 -3.45 26.77
CA ASP A 179 11.74 -4.00 26.79
C ASP A 179 11.81 -5.32 26.02
N LEU A 180 11.72 -5.19 24.68
CA LEU A 180 11.73 -6.30 23.70
C LEU A 180 13.16 -6.72 23.30
N SER A 181 14.18 -6.09 23.91
CA SER A 181 15.59 -6.32 23.57
C SER A 181 16.06 -7.76 23.82
N ARG A 182 15.36 -8.50 24.70
CA ARG A 182 15.71 -9.87 25.12
C ARG A 182 15.03 -10.96 24.30
N ASN A 183 14.00 -10.66 23.47
CA ASN A 183 13.18 -11.70 22.86
C ASN A 183 12.95 -11.43 21.36
N HIS A 184 13.94 -11.80 20.54
CA HIS A 184 13.91 -11.66 19.07
C HIS A 184 12.79 -12.45 18.40
N TRP A 185 12.16 -13.41 19.12
CA TRP A 185 11.03 -14.20 18.61
C TRP A 185 9.86 -13.36 18.13
N TRP A 186 9.59 -12.20 18.77
CA TRP A 186 8.52 -11.29 18.37
C TRP A 186 8.73 -10.65 17.00
N PHE A 187 9.96 -10.66 16.51
CA PHE A 187 10.33 -10.12 15.20
C PHE A 187 10.50 -11.20 14.12
N GLY A 188 10.20 -12.46 14.43
CA GLY A 188 10.30 -13.58 13.49
C GLY A 188 11.75 -13.98 13.18
N VAL A 189 12.66 -13.77 14.14
CA VAL A 189 14.08 -14.16 14.08
C VAL A 189 14.37 -15.21 15.14
#